data_f4ea760d6d5fc2f68642de36a3f046b8
#
_entry.id   f4ea760d6d5fc2f68642de36a3f046b8
#
_cell.length_a   1.000
_cell.length_b   1.000
_cell.length_c   1.000
_cell.angle_alpha   90.00
_cell.angle_beta   90.00
_cell.angle_gamma   90.00
#
_symmetry.space_group_name_H-M   'P 1'
#
loop_
_entity.id
_entity.type
_entity.pdbx_description
1 polymer ?
#
loop_
_entity_poly.entity_id
_entity_poly.type
_entity_poly.pdbx_seq_one_letter_code
_entity_poly.pdbx_strand_id
1 'polypeptide(L)'
;MLTPQEHLKYSRQIMVDKIGASGQIALQNAKVLVVGVGGLGNPVCLYLAAAGVGTLYIADGDTIEASNLPRQILFNEDDVQANKADCAAEKLQAQFPDCCVESIDEMLDKEQLYYYITQVDLVLDCSDNVATRYLINSTCVDHKTPLVIGAATGFDGQQLVVDSRDDNSACYQCLFPETEKAPVNNCQTIGIVGPVLAIIGGMQSLQAIKILTSNKAQVNQLNLFDGLSNSWQQFNIKKQDNCPVCSI
;
A
#
# COMPACT_ATOMS: atom_id res chain seq x y z
N MET A 1 -7.22 -25.57 1.76
CA MET A 1 -6.03 -26.44 2.02
C MET A 1 -5.12 -26.27 0.83
N LEU A 2 -3.82 -26.05 1.04
CA LEU A 2 -2.86 -25.85 -0.05
C LEU A 2 -2.67 -27.14 -0.84
N THR A 3 -2.62 -27.02 -2.16
CA THR A 3 -2.24 -28.11 -3.07
C THR A 3 -0.75 -28.42 -2.97
N PRO A 4 -0.25 -29.58 -3.43
CA PRO A 4 1.18 -29.86 -3.46
C PRO A 4 1.99 -28.86 -4.29
N GLN A 5 1.41 -28.31 -5.36
CA GLN A 5 2.04 -27.31 -6.21
C GLN A 5 2.19 -25.97 -5.48
N GLU A 6 1.16 -25.54 -4.75
CA GLU A 6 1.21 -24.33 -3.92
C GLU A 6 2.18 -24.50 -2.75
N HIS A 7 2.22 -25.67 -2.11
CA HIS A 7 3.24 -25.96 -1.10
C HIS A 7 4.66 -25.82 -1.64
N LEU A 8 4.91 -26.27 -2.87
CA LEU A 8 6.22 -26.11 -3.51
C LEU A 8 6.50 -24.63 -3.84
N LYS A 9 5.54 -23.96 -4.47
CA LYS A 9 5.65 -22.56 -4.91
C LYS A 9 5.95 -21.64 -3.73
N TYR A 10 5.19 -21.77 -2.64
CA TYR A 10 5.30 -20.90 -1.45
C TYR A 10 6.17 -21.49 -0.34
N SER A 11 6.94 -22.57 -0.62
CA SER A 11 7.70 -23.31 0.40
C SER A 11 8.59 -22.42 1.25
N ARG A 12 9.29 -21.45 0.65
CA ARG A 12 10.20 -20.55 1.38
C ARG A 12 9.47 -19.64 2.37
N GLN A 13 8.26 -19.20 2.02
CA GLN A 13 7.41 -18.39 2.86
C GLN A 13 6.73 -19.21 3.96
N ILE A 14 6.25 -20.41 3.62
CA ILE A 14 5.63 -21.36 4.56
C ILE A 14 6.63 -21.81 5.64
N MET A 15 7.93 -21.92 5.33
CA MET A 15 8.99 -22.27 6.29
C MET A 15 9.23 -21.17 7.35
N VAL A 16 8.71 -19.97 7.16
CA VAL A 16 8.77 -18.93 8.20
C VAL A 16 7.70 -19.25 9.24
N ASP A 17 8.09 -19.60 10.47
CA ASP A 17 7.19 -20.05 11.55
C ASP A 17 6.00 -19.10 11.79
N LYS A 18 6.23 -17.79 11.62
CA LYS A 18 5.20 -16.75 11.78
C LYS A 18 4.18 -16.69 10.65
N ILE A 19 4.43 -17.35 9.54
CA ILE A 19 3.50 -17.47 8.40
C ILE A 19 2.91 -18.89 8.38
N GLY A 20 3.75 -19.89 8.20
CA GLY A 20 3.31 -21.27 8.10
C GLY A 20 2.33 -21.53 6.97
N ALA A 21 1.75 -22.72 6.91
CA ALA A 21 0.71 -23.05 5.93
C ALA A 21 -0.60 -22.27 6.18
N SER A 22 -0.93 -21.99 7.43
CA SER A 22 -2.13 -21.21 7.78
C SER A 22 -2.07 -19.77 7.32
N GLY A 23 -0.91 -19.12 7.48
CA GLY A 23 -0.71 -17.76 6.98
C GLY A 23 -0.74 -17.70 5.45
N GLN A 24 -0.20 -18.72 4.76
CA GLN A 24 -0.29 -18.80 3.31
C GLN A 24 -1.75 -18.95 2.84
N ILE A 25 -2.55 -19.75 3.52
CA ILE A 25 -4.00 -19.87 3.23
C ILE A 25 -4.71 -18.53 3.49
N ALA A 26 -4.33 -17.81 4.55
CA ALA A 26 -4.89 -16.50 4.83
C ALA A 26 -4.57 -15.50 3.71
N LEU A 27 -3.34 -15.48 3.19
CA LEU A 27 -2.96 -14.65 2.04
C LEU A 27 -3.77 -14.98 0.79
N GLN A 28 -3.94 -16.27 0.47
CA GLN A 28 -4.71 -16.70 -0.70
C GLN A 28 -6.20 -16.31 -0.64
N ASN A 29 -6.76 -16.17 0.54
CA ASN A 29 -8.14 -15.73 0.74
C ASN A 29 -8.28 -14.22 0.85
N ALA A 30 -7.18 -13.50 1.02
CA ALA A 30 -7.20 -12.07 1.26
C ALA A 30 -7.50 -11.26 0.00
N LYS A 31 -8.22 -10.16 0.22
CA LYS A 31 -8.52 -9.13 -0.78
C LYS A 31 -7.88 -7.82 -0.35
N VAL A 32 -7.14 -7.19 -1.23
CA VAL A 32 -6.38 -5.97 -0.94
C VAL A 32 -6.67 -4.91 -1.98
N LEU A 33 -6.92 -3.68 -1.53
CA LEU A 33 -6.99 -2.51 -2.39
C LEU A 33 -5.66 -1.74 -2.35
N VAL A 34 -5.06 -1.51 -3.50
CA VAL A 34 -3.87 -0.65 -3.67
C VAL A 34 -4.30 0.61 -4.41
N VAL A 35 -4.20 1.76 -3.76
CA VAL A 35 -4.52 3.06 -4.36
C VAL A 35 -3.23 3.74 -4.79
N GLY A 36 -3.07 3.95 -6.10
CA GLY A 36 -1.86 4.42 -6.76
C GLY A 36 -0.96 3.27 -7.22
N VAL A 37 -0.73 3.17 -8.53
CA VAL A 37 0.15 2.17 -9.18
C VAL A 37 1.42 2.83 -9.72
N GLY A 38 1.82 3.93 -9.08
CA GLY A 38 3.05 4.67 -9.37
C GLY A 38 4.29 4.01 -8.75
N GLY A 39 5.26 4.82 -8.34
CA GLY A 39 6.55 4.33 -7.83
C GLY A 39 6.47 3.47 -6.58
N LEU A 40 5.53 3.73 -5.66
CA LEU A 40 5.26 2.90 -4.48
C LEU A 40 4.40 1.69 -4.83
N GLY A 41 3.33 1.89 -5.62
CA GLY A 41 2.40 0.82 -5.98
C GLY A 41 3.04 -0.28 -6.82
N ASN A 42 3.98 0.03 -7.69
CA ASN A 42 4.71 -0.96 -8.48
C ASN A 42 5.33 -2.07 -7.61
N PRO A 43 6.26 -1.79 -6.67
CA PRO A 43 6.83 -2.83 -5.82
C PRO A 43 5.79 -3.45 -4.88
N VAL A 44 4.80 -2.69 -4.40
CA VAL A 44 3.72 -3.20 -3.57
C VAL A 44 2.93 -4.29 -4.29
N CYS A 45 2.43 -4.01 -5.48
CA CYS A 45 1.64 -4.97 -6.27
C CYS A 45 2.45 -6.22 -6.62
N LEU A 46 3.72 -6.04 -7.04
CA LEU A 46 4.62 -7.15 -7.34
C LEU A 46 4.83 -8.08 -6.14
N TYR A 47 5.13 -7.53 -4.95
CA TYR A 47 5.40 -8.35 -3.77
C TYR A 47 4.14 -9.02 -3.22
N LEU A 48 2.97 -8.35 -3.26
CA LEU A 48 1.73 -8.94 -2.77
C LEU A 48 1.24 -10.06 -3.69
N ALA A 49 1.28 -9.87 -5.02
CA ALA A 49 0.96 -10.90 -5.98
C ALA A 49 1.92 -12.11 -5.88
N ALA A 50 3.23 -11.84 -5.77
CA ALA A 50 4.26 -12.89 -5.59
C ALA A 50 4.10 -13.65 -4.26
N ALA A 51 3.64 -12.98 -3.18
CA ALA A 51 3.35 -13.60 -1.90
C ALA A 51 2.10 -14.48 -1.91
N GLY A 52 1.30 -14.42 -2.98
CA GLY A 52 0.09 -15.22 -3.14
C GLY A 52 -1.14 -14.62 -2.47
N VAL A 53 -1.26 -13.29 -2.46
CA VAL A 53 -2.53 -12.62 -2.13
C VAL A 53 -3.57 -13.02 -3.16
N GLY A 54 -4.78 -13.39 -2.71
CA GLY A 54 -5.81 -13.95 -3.57
C GLY A 54 -6.39 -12.95 -4.56
N THR A 55 -6.68 -11.73 -4.11
CA THR A 55 -7.23 -10.67 -4.97
C THR A 55 -6.56 -9.34 -4.69
N LEU A 56 -6.12 -8.68 -5.75
CA LEU A 56 -5.66 -7.30 -5.73
C LEU A 56 -6.59 -6.42 -6.56
N TYR A 57 -7.25 -5.46 -5.93
CA TYR A 57 -7.87 -4.33 -6.62
C TYR A 57 -6.81 -3.24 -6.72
N ILE A 58 -6.49 -2.78 -7.91
CA ILE A 58 -5.45 -1.77 -8.14
C ILE A 58 -6.05 -0.56 -8.84
N ALA A 59 -5.97 0.61 -8.21
CA ALA A 59 -6.62 1.82 -8.69
C ALA A 59 -5.60 2.90 -9.06
N ASP A 60 -5.64 3.37 -10.30
CA ASP A 60 -4.86 4.50 -10.79
C ASP A 60 -5.47 5.05 -12.09
N GLY A 61 -5.89 6.31 -12.09
CA GLY A 61 -6.48 6.96 -13.26
C GLY A 61 -5.47 7.57 -14.24
N ASP A 62 -4.16 7.52 -13.92
CA ASP A 62 -3.13 8.11 -14.77
C ASP A 62 -2.72 7.21 -15.93
N THR A 63 -2.08 7.82 -16.92
CA THR A 63 -1.36 7.12 -17.99
C THR A 63 0.14 7.03 -17.70
N ILE A 64 0.78 6.05 -18.32
CA ILE A 64 2.22 5.84 -18.23
C ILE A 64 2.94 6.87 -19.11
N GLU A 65 3.90 7.58 -18.52
CA GLU A 65 4.78 8.50 -19.21
C GLU A 65 6.22 7.98 -19.24
N ALA A 66 7.01 8.34 -20.23
CA ALA A 66 8.43 7.98 -20.30
C ALA A 66 9.22 8.44 -19.06
N SER A 67 8.83 9.59 -18.49
CA SER A 67 9.38 10.13 -17.23
C SER A 67 9.13 9.24 -16.01
N ASN A 68 8.18 8.31 -16.09
CA ASN A 68 7.83 7.38 -15.01
C ASN A 68 8.75 6.16 -14.96
N LEU A 69 9.24 5.69 -16.11
CA LEU A 69 9.95 4.43 -16.27
C LEU A 69 11.16 4.24 -15.34
N PRO A 70 11.97 5.28 -15.02
CA PRO A 70 13.11 5.12 -14.12
C PRO A 70 12.75 4.73 -12.68
N ARG A 71 11.46 4.86 -12.29
CA ARG A 71 11.00 4.56 -10.93
C ARG A 71 9.74 3.71 -10.82
N GLN A 72 9.07 3.44 -11.94
CA GLN A 72 7.88 2.57 -12.04
C GLN A 72 8.26 1.30 -12.82
N ILE A 73 9.02 0.43 -12.17
CA ILE A 73 9.77 -0.68 -12.76
C ILE A 73 8.90 -1.82 -13.34
N LEU A 74 7.61 -1.80 -13.09
CA LEU A 74 6.65 -2.74 -13.70
C LEU A 74 6.41 -2.41 -15.19
N PHE A 75 6.65 -1.15 -15.58
CA PHE A 75 6.38 -0.63 -16.93
C PHE A 75 7.66 -0.54 -17.78
N ASN A 76 7.50 -0.56 -19.10
CA ASN A 76 8.56 -0.41 -20.08
C ASN A 76 8.15 0.60 -21.18
N GLU A 77 9.01 0.80 -22.17
CA GLU A 77 8.78 1.78 -23.26
C GLU A 77 7.52 1.47 -24.09
N ASP A 78 7.16 0.19 -24.26
CA ASP A 78 5.98 -0.21 -25.03
C ASP A 78 4.66 0.11 -24.32
N ASP A 79 4.72 0.37 -23.02
CA ASP A 79 3.55 0.67 -22.17
C ASP A 79 3.22 2.16 -22.14
N VAL A 80 4.05 3.03 -22.71
CA VAL A 80 3.85 4.48 -22.67
C VAL A 80 2.51 4.86 -23.31
N GLN A 81 1.73 5.70 -22.65
CA GLN A 81 0.36 6.14 -22.93
C GLN A 81 -0.75 5.14 -22.55
N ALA A 82 -0.44 3.92 -22.12
CA ALA A 82 -1.45 3.03 -21.54
C ALA A 82 -1.87 3.51 -20.14
N ASN A 83 -3.08 3.14 -19.69
CA ASN A 83 -3.47 3.37 -18.29
C ASN A 83 -2.59 2.54 -17.35
N LYS A 84 -2.19 3.11 -16.21
CA LYS A 84 -1.29 2.45 -15.24
C LYS A 84 -1.92 1.23 -14.60
N ALA A 85 -3.19 1.31 -14.17
CA ALA A 85 -3.86 0.21 -13.51
C ALA A 85 -4.09 -0.97 -14.47
N ASP A 86 -4.57 -0.71 -15.68
CA ASP A 86 -4.81 -1.75 -16.69
C ASP A 86 -3.53 -2.48 -17.10
N CYS A 87 -2.49 -1.71 -17.43
CA CYS A 87 -1.20 -2.28 -17.80
C CYS A 87 -0.58 -3.09 -16.65
N ALA A 88 -0.66 -2.59 -15.43
CA ALA A 88 -0.17 -3.32 -14.25
C ALA A 88 -0.97 -4.61 -14.02
N ALA A 89 -2.30 -4.57 -14.14
CA ALA A 89 -3.14 -5.76 -13.97
C ALA A 89 -2.78 -6.84 -14.99
N GLU A 90 -2.65 -6.49 -16.26
CA GLU A 90 -2.26 -7.42 -17.32
C GLU A 90 -0.91 -8.10 -17.01
N LYS A 91 0.10 -7.31 -16.66
CA LYS A 91 1.45 -7.83 -16.37
C LYS A 91 1.48 -8.71 -15.12
N LEU A 92 0.80 -8.28 -14.05
CA LEU A 92 0.73 -9.03 -12.80
C LEU A 92 -0.04 -10.35 -13.00
N GLN A 93 -1.16 -10.32 -13.72
CA GLN A 93 -1.94 -11.52 -14.01
C GLN A 93 -1.15 -12.51 -14.86
N ALA A 94 -0.36 -12.04 -15.83
CA ALA A 94 0.51 -12.89 -16.65
C ALA A 94 1.65 -13.53 -15.84
N GLN A 95 2.23 -12.78 -14.89
CA GLN A 95 3.35 -13.25 -14.08
C GLN A 95 2.91 -14.11 -12.87
N PHE A 96 1.75 -13.78 -12.27
CA PHE A 96 1.21 -14.40 -11.06
C PHE A 96 -0.24 -14.87 -11.28
N PRO A 97 -0.47 -15.93 -12.07
CA PRO A 97 -1.81 -16.35 -12.48
C PRO A 97 -2.71 -16.79 -11.33
N ASP A 98 -2.15 -17.10 -10.15
CA ASP A 98 -2.91 -17.47 -8.96
C ASP A 98 -3.48 -16.25 -8.20
N CYS A 99 -3.04 -15.04 -8.52
CA CYS A 99 -3.54 -13.80 -7.96
C CYS A 99 -4.56 -13.20 -8.94
N CYS A 100 -5.80 -13.01 -8.51
CA CYS A 100 -6.78 -12.27 -9.29
C CYS A 100 -6.45 -10.78 -9.19
N VAL A 101 -6.15 -10.13 -10.31
CA VAL A 101 -5.84 -8.70 -10.32
C VAL A 101 -6.92 -7.96 -11.11
N GLU A 102 -7.63 -7.07 -10.43
CA GLU A 102 -8.69 -6.24 -10.99
C GLU A 102 -8.23 -4.79 -11.06
N SER A 103 -8.19 -4.23 -12.26
CA SER A 103 -7.85 -2.82 -12.48
C SER A 103 -9.05 -1.91 -12.27
N ILE A 104 -8.78 -0.72 -11.77
CA ILE A 104 -9.71 0.40 -11.67
C ILE A 104 -8.99 1.59 -12.31
N ASP A 105 -9.34 1.90 -13.55
CA ASP A 105 -8.68 2.88 -14.41
C ASP A 105 -9.13 4.33 -14.16
N GLU A 106 -9.56 4.59 -12.92
CA GLU A 106 -10.08 5.88 -12.47
C GLU A 106 -9.41 6.34 -11.16
N MET A 107 -9.41 7.65 -10.94
CA MET A 107 -9.14 8.23 -9.62
C MET A 107 -10.37 8.00 -8.75
N LEU A 108 -10.20 7.22 -7.67
CA LEU A 108 -11.32 6.87 -6.79
C LEU A 108 -11.87 8.10 -6.06
N ASP A 109 -13.14 8.36 -6.23
CA ASP A 109 -13.90 9.31 -5.43
C ASP A 109 -14.34 8.68 -4.09
N LYS A 110 -15.08 9.44 -3.28
CA LYS A 110 -15.51 8.98 -1.96
C LYS A 110 -16.46 7.78 -2.02
N GLU A 111 -17.37 7.75 -3.00
CA GLU A 111 -18.37 6.68 -3.12
C GLU A 111 -17.70 5.39 -3.61
N GLN A 112 -16.80 5.50 -4.56
CA GLN A 112 -16.01 4.38 -5.08
C GLN A 112 -15.07 3.81 -4.00
N LEU A 113 -14.36 4.68 -3.25
CA LEU A 113 -13.54 4.25 -2.12
C LEU A 113 -14.36 3.50 -1.07
N TYR A 114 -15.53 4.02 -0.70
CA TYR A 114 -16.46 3.35 0.20
C TYR A 114 -16.83 1.96 -0.33
N TYR A 115 -17.19 1.85 -1.60
CA TYR A 115 -17.58 0.57 -2.22
C TYR A 115 -16.46 -0.46 -2.12
N TYR A 116 -15.23 -0.11 -2.50
CA TYR A 116 -14.10 -1.05 -2.48
C TYR A 116 -13.61 -1.36 -1.06
N ILE A 117 -13.52 -0.37 -0.18
CA ILE A 117 -13.02 -0.54 1.19
C ILE A 117 -13.90 -1.52 2.00
N THR A 118 -15.20 -1.57 1.73
CA THR A 118 -16.11 -2.54 2.39
C THR A 118 -15.93 -3.98 1.90
N GLN A 119 -15.18 -4.21 0.83
CA GLN A 119 -15.00 -5.53 0.22
C GLN A 119 -13.60 -6.12 0.42
N VAL A 120 -12.70 -5.37 1.04
CA VAL A 120 -11.29 -5.76 1.19
C VAL A 120 -10.89 -5.92 2.65
N ASP A 121 -9.86 -6.71 2.88
CA ASP A 121 -9.30 -6.95 4.21
C ASP A 121 -8.25 -5.90 4.60
N LEU A 122 -7.72 -5.17 3.61
CA LEU A 122 -6.62 -4.23 3.78
C LEU A 122 -6.57 -3.23 2.63
N VAL A 123 -6.19 -1.99 2.95
CA VAL A 123 -5.89 -0.94 1.95
C VAL A 123 -4.42 -0.54 2.06
N LEU A 124 -3.76 -0.36 0.90
CA LEU A 124 -2.46 0.28 0.81
C LEU A 124 -2.58 1.62 0.08
N ASP A 125 -2.21 2.69 0.76
CA ASP A 125 -2.08 4.01 0.16
C ASP A 125 -0.69 4.19 -0.42
N CYS A 126 -0.61 4.15 -1.74
CA CYS A 126 0.57 4.40 -2.56
C CYS A 126 0.43 5.69 -3.38
N SER A 127 -0.56 6.54 -3.04
CA SER A 127 -0.81 7.81 -3.71
C SER A 127 0.27 8.85 -3.43
N ASP A 128 0.42 9.81 -4.31
CA ASP A 128 1.39 10.90 -4.21
C ASP A 128 0.75 12.24 -3.85
N ASN A 129 -0.55 12.25 -3.54
CA ASN A 129 -1.25 13.47 -3.15
C ASN A 129 -1.94 13.38 -1.80
N VAL A 130 -1.95 14.51 -1.10
CA VAL A 130 -2.42 14.61 0.28
C VAL A 130 -3.95 14.49 0.38
N ALA A 131 -4.70 14.99 -0.58
CA ALA A 131 -6.16 14.95 -0.58
C ALA A 131 -6.68 13.50 -0.64
N THR A 132 -6.13 12.69 -1.57
CA THR A 132 -6.45 11.26 -1.67
C THR A 132 -6.11 10.55 -0.36
N ARG A 133 -4.99 10.86 0.27
CA ARG A 133 -4.55 10.25 1.53
C ARG A 133 -5.51 10.54 2.68
N TYR A 134 -6.00 11.77 2.82
CA TYR A 134 -7.03 12.09 3.82
C TYR A 134 -8.34 11.35 3.56
N LEU A 135 -8.74 11.26 2.30
CA LEU A 135 -9.95 10.56 1.91
C LEU A 135 -9.87 9.05 2.20
N ILE A 136 -8.75 8.41 1.83
CA ILE A 136 -8.50 6.99 2.14
C ILE A 136 -8.49 6.78 3.66
N ASN A 137 -7.76 7.63 4.42
CA ASN A 137 -7.66 7.50 5.86
C ASN A 137 -9.03 7.60 6.54
N SER A 138 -9.83 8.61 6.22
CA SER A 138 -11.17 8.78 6.83
C SER A 138 -12.07 7.60 6.50
N THR A 139 -12.11 7.15 5.24
CA THR A 139 -12.95 6.04 4.83
C THR A 139 -12.52 4.71 5.48
N CYS A 140 -11.21 4.44 5.58
CA CYS A 140 -10.70 3.26 6.27
C CYS A 140 -11.01 3.26 7.78
N VAL A 141 -10.94 4.42 8.43
CA VAL A 141 -11.30 4.56 9.86
C VAL A 141 -12.77 4.30 10.08
N ASP A 142 -13.65 4.88 9.26
CA ASP A 142 -15.11 4.72 9.34
C ASP A 142 -15.52 3.24 9.19
N HIS A 143 -14.83 2.48 8.36
CA HIS A 143 -15.11 1.06 8.09
C HIS A 143 -14.28 0.08 8.91
N LYS A 144 -13.40 0.57 9.77
CA LYS A 144 -12.45 -0.26 10.55
C LYS A 144 -11.59 -1.17 9.66
N THR A 145 -11.31 -0.75 8.42
CA THR A 145 -10.44 -1.47 7.51
C THR A 145 -8.99 -1.03 7.73
N PRO A 146 -8.05 -1.94 7.98
CA PRO A 146 -6.64 -1.59 8.14
C PRO A 146 -6.08 -0.86 6.94
N LEU A 147 -5.16 0.08 7.19
CA LEU A 147 -4.54 0.91 6.17
C LEU A 147 -3.03 0.96 6.37
N VAL A 148 -2.27 0.74 5.30
CA VAL A 148 -0.82 0.94 5.28
C VAL A 148 -0.48 2.08 4.33
N ILE A 149 0.07 3.15 4.88
CA ILE A 149 0.40 4.38 4.16
C ILE A 149 1.89 4.42 3.87
N GLY A 150 2.28 4.72 2.63
CA GLY A 150 3.64 5.02 2.23
C GLY A 150 3.76 6.41 1.61
N ALA A 151 4.90 7.07 1.82
CA ALA A 151 5.28 8.26 1.07
C ALA A 151 6.80 8.32 0.95
N ALA A 152 7.28 8.91 -0.16
CA ALA A 152 8.70 9.07 -0.40
C ALA A 152 8.98 10.34 -1.21
N THR A 153 10.10 10.99 -0.95
CA THR A 153 10.58 12.17 -1.68
C THR A 153 12.10 12.27 -1.56
N GLY A 154 12.79 12.68 -2.63
CA GLY A 154 14.25 12.77 -2.63
C GLY A 154 14.91 11.43 -2.29
N PHE A 155 15.63 11.39 -1.20
CA PHE A 155 16.23 10.18 -0.61
C PHE A 155 15.45 9.68 0.61
N ASP A 156 14.34 10.34 0.99
CA ASP A 156 13.62 10.06 2.22
C ASP A 156 12.32 9.30 1.96
N GLY A 157 11.93 8.50 2.93
CA GLY A 157 10.66 7.78 2.90
C GLY A 157 10.01 7.68 4.25
N GLN A 158 8.71 7.45 4.25
CA GLN A 158 7.96 7.23 5.49
C GLN A 158 6.90 6.15 5.30
N GLN A 159 6.59 5.48 6.40
CA GLN A 159 5.56 4.45 6.44
C GLN A 159 4.80 4.52 7.77
N LEU A 160 3.49 4.38 7.69
CA LEU A 160 2.56 4.38 8.82
C LEU A 160 1.53 3.25 8.64
N VAL A 161 1.18 2.58 9.73
CA VAL A 161 0.05 1.64 9.78
C VAL A 161 -1.05 2.23 10.66
N VAL A 162 -2.26 2.27 10.12
CA VAL A 162 -3.50 2.63 10.82
C VAL A 162 -4.37 1.38 10.90
N ASP A 163 -4.77 0.99 12.10
CA ASP A 163 -5.66 -0.16 12.31
C ASP A 163 -6.73 0.19 13.35
N SER A 164 -7.81 0.81 12.89
CA SER A 164 -8.92 1.28 13.72
C SER A 164 -9.82 0.16 14.27
N ARG A 165 -9.47 -1.11 14.07
CA ARG A 165 -10.02 -2.23 14.84
C ARG A 165 -9.56 -2.19 16.30
N ASP A 166 -8.40 -1.56 16.56
CA ASP A 166 -7.97 -1.17 17.91
C ASP A 166 -8.39 0.27 18.18
N ASP A 167 -9.24 0.46 19.21
CA ASP A 167 -9.77 1.78 19.59
C ASP A 167 -8.67 2.78 20.01
N ASN A 168 -7.46 2.30 20.35
CA ASN A 168 -6.31 3.14 20.66
C ASN A 168 -5.45 3.49 19.41
N SER A 169 -5.83 3.04 18.22
CA SER A 169 -5.09 3.33 17.01
C SER A 169 -5.20 4.81 16.64
N ALA A 170 -4.04 5.47 16.51
CA ALA A 170 -3.97 6.78 15.91
C ALA A 170 -4.16 6.66 14.37
N CYS A 171 -4.94 7.57 13.80
CA CYS A 171 -5.08 7.65 12.35
C CYS A 171 -4.07 8.63 11.73
N TYR A 172 -4.03 8.72 10.41
CA TYR A 172 -3.14 9.66 9.70
C TYR A 172 -3.36 11.12 10.15
N GLN A 173 -4.61 11.51 10.40
CA GLN A 173 -4.97 12.88 10.77
C GLN A 173 -4.59 13.23 12.23
N CYS A 174 -4.34 12.22 13.08
CA CYS A 174 -3.75 12.46 14.40
C CYS A 174 -2.32 12.99 14.33
N LEU A 175 -1.56 12.60 13.30
CA LEU A 175 -0.18 13.01 13.08
C LEU A 175 -0.08 14.23 12.17
N PHE A 176 -0.88 14.23 11.10
CA PHE A 176 -0.92 15.28 10.10
C PHE A 176 -2.33 15.89 10.06
N PRO A 177 -2.65 16.85 10.94
CA PRO A 177 -3.95 17.53 10.92
C PRO A 177 -4.17 18.24 9.58
N GLU A 178 -5.37 18.12 9.03
CA GLU A 178 -5.74 18.85 7.82
C GLU A 178 -5.81 20.34 8.13
N THR A 179 -4.94 21.10 7.48
CA THR A 179 -4.89 22.56 7.62
C THR A 179 -5.04 23.20 6.23
N GLU A 180 -5.74 24.33 6.17
CA GLU A 180 -5.91 25.09 4.91
C GLU A 180 -4.57 25.52 4.25
N LYS A 181 -3.47 25.41 4.99
CA LYS A 181 -2.11 25.79 4.56
C LYS A 181 -1.17 24.61 4.40
N ALA A 182 -1.67 23.41 4.16
CA ALA A 182 -0.78 22.28 3.87
C ALA A 182 0.10 22.64 2.66
N PRO A 183 1.44 22.62 2.77
CA PRO A 183 2.29 22.94 1.64
C PRO A 183 2.02 21.94 0.51
N VAL A 184 1.77 22.45 -0.69
CA VAL A 184 1.62 21.66 -1.92
C VAL A 184 3.02 21.19 -2.36
N ASN A 185 3.70 20.44 -1.49
CA ASN A 185 4.96 19.79 -1.84
C ASN A 185 4.64 18.42 -2.41
N ASN A 186 4.38 18.37 -3.70
CA ASN A 186 4.21 17.11 -4.43
C ASN A 186 5.59 16.55 -4.75
N CYS A 187 5.72 15.22 -4.74
CA CYS A 187 6.92 14.49 -5.19
C CYS A 187 7.35 14.91 -6.61
N GLN A 188 6.43 15.43 -7.41
CA GLN A 188 6.67 15.97 -8.74
C GLN A 188 7.57 17.23 -8.76
N THR A 189 7.62 18.01 -7.67
CA THR A 189 8.41 19.23 -7.61
C THR A 189 9.79 19.06 -6.99
N ILE A 190 9.98 18.02 -6.16
CA ILE A 190 11.24 17.79 -5.41
C ILE A 190 12.10 16.69 -6.04
N GLY A 191 11.48 15.80 -6.84
CA GLY A 191 12.15 14.61 -7.38
C GLY A 191 12.21 13.47 -6.37
N ILE A 192 12.60 12.28 -6.86
CA ILE A 192 12.65 11.04 -6.07
C ILE A 192 13.69 10.07 -6.67
N VAL A 193 14.44 9.41 -5.82
CA VAL A 193 15.36 8.34 -6.21
C VAL A 193 14.61 7.01 -6.19
N GLY A 194 14.54 6.31 -7.34
CA GLY A 194 13.74 5.10 -7.52
C GLY A 194 13.89 4.02 -6.44
N PRO A 195 15.11 3.63 -6.01
CA PRO A 195 15.31 2.67 -4.94
C PRO A 195 14.61 2.97 -3.61
N VAL A 196 14.41 4.25 -3.26
CA VAL A 196 13.67 4.64 -2.04
C VAL A 196 12.22 4.15 -2.11
N LEU A 197 11.62 4.25 -3.30
CA LEU A 197 10.25 3.74 -3.53
C LEU A 197 10.17 2.23 -3.34
N ALA A 198 11.19 1.48 -3.79
CA ALA A 198 11.26 0.04 -3.59
C ALA A 198 11.40 -0.33 -2.09
N ILE A 199 12.20 0.43 -1.33
CA ILE A 199 12.37 0.24 0.12
C ILE A 199 11.03 0.48 0.84
N ILE A 200 10.39 1.61 0.59
CA ILE A 200 9.13 1.95 1.26
C ILE A 200 7.98 1.04 0.81
N GLY A 201 7.84 0.77 -0.50
CA GLY A 201 6.83 -0.17 -1.01
C GLY A 201 7.05 -1.60 -0.49
N GLY A 202 8.31 -2.04 -0.38
CA GLY A 202 8.65 -3.32 0.27
C GLY A 202 8.26 -3.34 1.76
N MET A 203 8.46 -2.24 2.48
CA MET A 203 8.01 -2.10 3.87
C MET A 203 6.48 -2.08 3.98
N GLN A 204 5.76 -1.40 3.06
CA GLN A 204 4.30 -1.47 3.01
C GLN A 204 3.82 -2.92 2.79
N SER A 205 4.42 -3.64 1.84
CA SER A 205 4.09 -5.04 1.56
C SER A 205 4.37 -5.94 2.77
N LEU A 206 5.47 -5.71 3.49
CA LEU A 206 5.78 -6.45 4.70
C LEU A 206 4.75 -6.22 5.81
N GLN A 207 4.27 -4.99 6.03
CA GLN A 207 3.20 -4.71 6.99
C GLN A 207 1.88 -5.33 6.53
N ALA A 208 1.58 -5.30 5.24
CA ALA A 208 0.40 -5.94 4.66
C ALA A 208 0.40 -7.45 4.95
N ILE A 209 1.50 -8.16 4.67
CA ILE A 209 1.63 -9.59 4.96
C ILE A 209 1.44 -9.86 6.46
N LYS A 210 2.03 -9.05 7.36
CA LYS A 210 1.82 -9.18 8.79
C LYS A 210 0.36 -9.06 9.20
N ILE A 211 -0.35 -8.05 8.69
CA ILE A 211 -1.77 -7.84 8.99
C ILE A 211 -2.60 -9.02 8.49
N LEU A 212 -2.41 -9.44 7.25
CA LEU A 212 -3.17 -10.51 6.62
C LEU A 212 -2.91 -11.89 7.22
N THR A 213 -1.72 -12.10 7.80
CA THR A 213 -1.35 -13.35 8.47
C THR A 213 -1.52 -13.29 9.99
N SER A 214 -2.25 -12.29 10.50
CA SER A 214 -2.50 -12.07 11.93
C SER A 214 -1.23 -11.93 12.79
N ASN A 215 -0.13 -11.49 12.19
CA ASN A 215 1.07 -11.10 12.91
C ASN A 215 0.97 -9.65 13.36
N LYS A 216 1.72 -9.30 14.41
CA LYS A 216 1.70 -7.95 14.95
C LYS A 216 2.29 -6.94 13.96
N ALA A 217 1.46 -6.05 13.43
CA ALA A 217 1.88 -4.90 12.65
C ALA A 217 2.38 -3.75 13.55
N GLN A 218 3.08 -2.79 12.95
CA GLN A 218 3.62 -1.63 13.67
C GLN A 218 2.61 -0.48 13.71
N VAL A 219 1.50 -0.69 14.41
CA VAL A 219 0.48 0.34 14.64
C VAL A 219 1.01 1.40 15.61
N ASN A 220 0.54 2.64 15.47
CA ASN A 220 0.95 3.77 16.31
C ASN A 220 2.44 4.12 16.21
N GLN A 221 3.08 3.81 15.09
CA GLN A 221 4.49 4.15 14.84
C GLN A 221 4.64 4.75 13.44
N LEU A 222 5.25 5.93 13.38
CA LEU A 222 5.78 6.49 12.14
C LEU A 222 7.20 5.98 11.96
N ASN A 223 7.46 5.32 10.85
CA ASN A 223 8.80 4.93 10.44
C ASN A 223 9.30 5.92 9.39
N LEU A 224 10.43 6.55 9.63
CA LEU A 224 11.13 7.43 8.70
C LEU A 224 12.42 6.77 8.23
N PHE A 225 12.64 6.77 6.94
CA PHE A 225 13.85 6.32 6.29
C PHE A 225 14.62 7.51 5.73
N ASP A 226 15.89 7.64 6.09
CA ASP A 226 16.84 8.56 5.51
C ASP A 226 17.81 7.76 4.63
N GLY A 227 17.67 7.88 3.32
CA GLY A 227 18.48 7.14 2.35
C GLY A 227 19.90 7.71 2.17
N LEU A 228 20.18 8.93 2.61
CA LEU A 228 21.54 9.48 2.57
C LEU A 228 22.41 8.88 3.67
N SER A 229 21.88 8.79 4.89
CA SER A 229 22.57 8.17 6.02
C SER A 229 22.30 6.66 6.15
N ASN A 230 21.38 6.14 5.35
CA ASN A 230 20.91 4.75 5.38
C ASN A 230 20.39 4.36 6.77
N SER A 231 19.64 5.25 7.42
CA SER A 231 19.14 5.09 8.77
C SER A 231 17.62 5.10 8.87
N TRP A 232 17.11 4.46 9.91
CA TRP A 232 15.70 4.44 10.25
C TRP A 232 15.46 5.14 11.58
N GLN A 233 14.40 5.95 11.63
CA GLN A 233 13.90 6.56 12.85
C GLN A 233 12.45 6.10 13.07
N GLN A 234 12.09 5.85 14.33
CA GLN A 234 10.74 5.43 14.71
C GLN A 234 10.18 6.39 15.75
N PHE A 235 8.99 6.90 15.49
CA PHE A 235 8.29 7.80 16.39
C PHE A 235 6.96 7.18 16.81
N ASN A 236 6.72 7.10 18.12
CA ASN A 236 5.43 6.68 18.64
C ASN A 236 4.39 7.79 18.44
N ILE A 237 3.26 7.42 17.88
CA ILE A 237 2.14 8.32 17.64
C ILE A 237 1.05 8.03 18.69
N LYS A 238 0.44 9.07 19.23
CA LYS A 238 -0.71 8.94 20.11
C LYS A 238 -1.97 9.37 19.39
N LYS A 239 -3.04 8.62 19.58
CA LYS A 239 -4.39 9.03 19.18
C LYS A 239 -4.70 10.37 19.85
N GLN A 240 -5.21 11.32 19.06
CA GLN A 240 -5.60 12.64 19.56
C GLN A 240 -7.05 12.59 20.02
N ASP A 241 -7.34 13.05 21.25
CA ASP A 241 -8.69 13.03 21.84
C ASP A 241 -9.71 13.85 21.04
N ASN A 242 -9.24 14.84 20.28
CA ASN A 242 -10.07 15.72 19.44
C ASN A 242 -9.87 15.49 17.95
N CYS A 243 -9.40 14.31 17.54
CA CYS A 243 -9.23 14.01 16.13
C CYS A 243 -10.59 13.95 15.42
N PRO A 244 -10.83 14.76 14.36
CA PRO A 244 -12.13 14.80 13.70
C PRO A 244 -12.49 13.50 12.96
N VAL A 245 -11.54 12.58 12.80
CA VAL A 245 -11.72 11.32 12.06
C VAL A 245 -11.87 10.12 13.00
N CYS A 246 -10.97 9.94 13.96
CA CYS A 246 -10.94 8.70 14.74
C CYS A 246 -11.45 8.85 16.20
N SER A 247 -11.83 10.05 16.64
CA SER A 247 -12.34 10.29 18.00
C SER A 247 -13.86 10.37 18.08
N ILE A 248 -14.56 9.92 17.04
CA ILE A 248 -16.02 9.89 16.94
C ILE A 248 -16.55 8.60 17.57
#